data_554b6714be41282ff7b62e5a40932de1
#
_entry.id   554b6714be41282ff7b62e5a40932de1
#
_cell.length_a   1.000
_cell.length_b   1.000
_cell.length_c   1.000
_cell.angle_alpha   90.00
_cell.angle_beta   90.00
_cell.angle_gamma   90.00
#
_symmetry.space_group_name_H-M   'P 1'
#
loop_
_entity.id
_entity.type
_entity.pdbx_description
1 polymer ?
#
loop_
_entity_poly.entity_id
_entity_poly.type
_entity_poly.pdbx_seq_one_letter_code
_entity_poly.pdbx_strand_id
1 'polypeptide(L)'
;WMAEWKDIKEVINLCDKNKVDFIFTVQRWLGFGGSTNPAGKTYDSLTFSSAIGSITKNIQVYSTVHVPLMHPTFLSRSLSTIDQVSKGRINLNVVCGWNEKEFQMFGKNNHDKIDRYKEGGEWVNLLKKILYSRKPTTFKGKYFRAIKASTNPKLYKNRKLNIISAAFSKNGREFALKYCDSLITMFSNINSLKNQCAVLKSTARNKYKKKFKVYGLAHIVCMKTDKQAEKFYENFTKKEPDILAIKNFIKILSRGKKNIIFNLQNEQIQKMAGGIGSYPIIGSPKTVIKKLKELKKTGVDGVAISFLNYKNELPFFISKVLKKIK
;
A
#
# COMPACT_ATOMS: atom_id res chain seq x y z
N TRP A 1 6.96 11.10 11.81
CA TRP A 1 8.13 10.33 12.22
C TRP A 1 9.07 10.12 11.04
N MET A 2 10.25 10.71 11.16
CA MET A 2 11.32 10.62 10.13
C MET A 2 12.32 9.56 10.59
N ALA A 3 12.00 8.30 10.36
CA ALA A 3 12.77 7.19 10.89
C ALA A 3 14.16 7.05 10.26
N GLU A 4 15.16 6.83 11.09
CA GLU A 4 16.48 6.39 10.66
C GLU A 4 16.49 4.88 10.42
N TRP A 5 17.47 4.41 9.62
CA TRP A 5 17.58 2.98 9.29
C TRP A 5 17.65 2.09 10.55
N LYS A 6 18.33 2.55 11.58
CA LYS A 6 18.42 1.83 12.86
C LYS A 6 17.04 1.56 13.45
N ASP A 7 16.20 2.60 13.56
CA ASP A 7 14.85 2.49 14.12
C ASP A 7 13.94 1.62 13.26
N ILE A 8 14.05 1.76 11.94
CA ILE A 8 13.30 0.95 10.98
C ILE A 8 13.65 -0.53 11.12
N LYS A 9 14.93 -0.86 11.23
CA LYS A 9 15.42 -2.23 11.43
C LYS A 9 14.86 -2.85 12.72
N GLU A 10 14.82 -2.09 13.82
CA GLU A 10 14.25 -2.52 15.09
C GLU A 10 12.75 -2.85 14.93
N VAL A 11 11.99 -1.96 14.30
CA VAL A 11 10.55 -2.13 14.03
C VAL A 11 10.30 -3.35 13.14
N ILE A 12 11.07 -3.54 12.07
CA ILE A 12 10.95 -4.66 11.14
C ILE A 12 11.22 -5.99 11.86
N ASN A 13 12.31 -6.07 12.63
CA ASN A 13 12.65 -7.27 13.40
C ASN A 13 11.57 -7.60 14.43
N LEU A 14 10.98 -6.58 15.07
CA LEU A 14 9.87 -6.76 16.00
C LEU A 14 8.64 -7.35 15.28
N CYS A 15 8.31 -6.84 14.09
CA CYS A 15 7.24 -7.37 13.25
C CYS A 15 7.48 -8.82 12.85
N ASP A 16 8.68 -9.15 12.36
CA ASP A 16 9.04 -10.49 11.92
C ASP A 16 8.98 -11.52 13.07
N LYS A 17 9.56 -11.17 14.23
CA LYS A 17 9.53 -11.99 15.46
C LYS A 17 8.11 -12.27 15.95
N ASN A 18 7.20 -11.32 15.80
CA ASN A 18 5.81 -11.45 16.23
C ASN A 18 4.86 -11.89 15.10
N LYS A 19 5.43 -12.39 13.99
CA LYS A 19 4.68 -12.98 12.87
C LYS A 19 3.63 -12.02 12.28
N VAL A 20 3.94 -10.73 12.14
CA VAL A 20 3.14 -9.82 11.32
C VAL A 20 3.16 -10.36 9.91
N ASP A 21 2.00 -10.39 9.24
CA ASP A 21 1.87 -11.13 7.96
C ASP A 21 2.65 -10.46 6.85
N PHE A 22 2.60 -9.12 6.75
CA PHE A 22 3.29 -8.39 5.69
C PHE A 22 3.68 -6.96 6.06
N ILE A 23 4.65 -6.43 5.32
CA ILE A 23 5.04 -5.03 5.31
C ILE A 23 4.85 -4.47 3.89
N PHE A 24 4.35 -3.24 3.79
CA PHE A 24 4.36 -2.46 2.54
C PHE A 24 5.49 -1.45 2.56
N THR A 25 6.33 -1.48 1.53
CA THR A 25 7.28 -0.39 1.27
C THR A 25 6.60 0.65 0.37
N VAL A 26 6.52 1.88 0.85
CA VAL A 26 5.89 2.97 0.11
C VAL A 26 6.91 3.56 -0.86
N GLN A 27 6.52 3.78 -2.11
CA GLN A 27 7.34 4.47 -3.11
C GLN A 27 6.82 5.90 -3.28
N ARG A 28 7.62 6.86 -2.85
CA ARG A 28 7.35 8.29 -3.00
C ARG A 28 8.63 9.00 -3.42
N TRP A 29 8.47 10.06 -4.20
CA TRP A 29 9.58 10.90 -4.66
C TRP A 29 9.48 12.30 -4.09
N LEU A 30 8.27 12.74 -3.78
CA LEU A 30 7.95 14.04 -3.22
C LEU A 30 7.09 13.90 -1.98
N GLY A 31 7.45 14.63 -0.94
CA GLY A 31 6.60 14.84 0.22
C GLY A 31 5.42 15.77 -0.09
N PHE A 32 4.57 15.94 0.89
CA PHE A 32 3.39 16.81 0.75
C PHE A 32 3.65 18.23 1.28
N GLY A 33 4.88 18.54 1.73
CA GLY A 33 5.20 19.83 2.35
C GLY A 33 4.51 20.02 3.70
N GLY A 34 4.40 21.26 4.14
CA GLY A 34 3.95 21.57 5.49
C GLY A 34 5.03 21.35 6.54
N SER A 35 4.69 21.55 7.80
CA SER A 35 5.63 21.43 8.93
C SER A 35 6.11 20.00 9.16
N THR A 36 5.24 19.02 8.91
CA THR A 36 5.55 17.60 9.10
C THR A 36 6.07 16.91 7.83
N ASN A 37 5.90 17.54 6.67
CA ASN A 37 6.28 17.05 5.34
C ASN A 37 6.07 15.52 5.17
N PRO A 38 4.85 15.00 5.30
CA PRO A 38 4.59 13.56 5.21
C PRO A 38 5.10 12.99 3.89
N ALA A 39 5.73 11.83 3.95
CA ALA A 39 6.39 11.17 2.82
C ALA A 39 7.56 11.95 2.18
N GLY A 40 8.08 13.00 2.84
CA GLY A 40 9.25 13.76 2.37
C GLY A 40 10.57 13.00 2.52
N LYS A 41 10.63 12.01 3.40
CA LYS A 41 11.75 11.08 3.55
C LYS A 41 11.24 9.65 3.37
N THR A 42 11.55 9.03 2.25
CA THR A 42 11.22 7.62 1.96
C THR A 42 12.42 6.94 1.32
N TYR A 43 12.54 5.64 1.55
CA TYR A 43 13.55 4.82 0.88
C TYR A 43 13.01 4.31 -0.45
N ASP A 44 13.90 4.06 -1.42
CA ASP A 44 13.50 3.36 -2.65
C ASP A 44 12.89 2.01 -2.33
N SER A 45 11.72 1.75 -2.87
CA SER A 45 10.90 0.60 -2.49
C SER A 45 11.58 -0.75 -2.77
N LEU A 46 12.31 -0.89 -3.88
CA LEU A 46 12.94 -2.15 -4.26
C LEU A 46 14.20 -2.42 -3.42
N THR A 47 15.08 -1.43 -3.30
CA THR A 47 16.29 -1.57 -2.49
C THR A 47 15.95 -1.76 -1.02
N PHE A 48 14.94 -1.04 -0.52
CA PHE A 48 14.43 -1.20 0.83
C PHE A 48 13.82 -2.59 1.06
N SER A 49 13.05 -3.11 0.10
CA SER A 49 12.50 -4.47 0.18
C SER A 49 13.58 -5.54 0.19
N SER A 50 14.69 -5.32 -0.52
CA SER A 50 15.85 -6.21 -0.47
C SER A 50 16.49 -6.21 0.92
N ALA A 51 16.69 -5.03 1.50
CA ALA A 51 17.21 -4.89 2.87
C ALA A 51 16.30 -5.57 3.90
N ILE A 52 14.97 -5.37 3.81
CA ILE A 52 14.01 -6.07 4.68
C ILE A 52 14.11 -7.59 4.49
N GLY A 53 14.13 -8.05 3.24
CA GLY A 53 14.20 -9.47 2.89
C GLY A 53 15.44 -10.16 3.46
N SER A 54 16.58 -9.45 3.54
CA SER A 54 17.84 -9.99 4.05
C SER A 54 17.86 -10.13 5.58
N ILE A 55 17.19 -9.26 6.31
CA ILE A 55 17.20 -9.23 7.79
C ILE A 55 16.02 -9.95 8.46
N THR A 56 15.07 -10.45 7.67
CA THR A 56 13.84 -11.12 8.18
C THR A 56 13.76 -12.56 7.75
N LYS A 57 12.89 -13.35 8.41
CA LYS A 57 12.71 -14.79 8.13
C LYS A 57 11.28 -15.17 7.74
N ASN A 58 10.27 -14.44 8.22
CA ASN A 58 8.87 -14.85 8.13
C ASN A 58 8.00 -13.86 7.34
N ILE A 59 8.20 -12.55 7.55
CA ILE A 59 7.30 -11.51 7.07
C ILE A 59 7.34 -11.40 5.54
N GLN A 60 6.16 -11.28 4.93
CA GLN A 60 6.04 -11.00 3.50
C GLN A 60 6.31 -9.51 3.24
N VAL A 61 6.96 -9.19 2.15
CA VAL A 61 7.28 -7.81 1.76
C VAL A 61 6.57 -7.46 0.48
N TYR A 62 5.76 -6.42 0.47
CA TYR A 62 5.15 -5.87 -0.73
C TYR A 62 5.91 -4.63 -1.19
N SER A 63 6.68 -4.75 -2.26
CA SER A 63 7.31 -3.60 -2.92
C SER A 63 6.29 -2.81 -3.71
N THR A 64 6.20 -1.51 -3.47
CA THR A 64 5.37 -0.61 -4.27
C THR A 64 6.11 -0.13 -5.51
N VAL A 65 5.50 -0.26 -6.68
CA VAL A 65 6.04 0.21 -7.95
C VAL A 65 5.01 1.01 -8.72
N HIS A 66 5.44 2.14 -9.26
CA HIS A 66 4.64 2.97 -10.15
C HIS A 66 4.86 2.54 -11.61
N VAL A 67 3.80 2.09 -12.26
CA VAL A 67 3.83 1.62 -13.67
C VAL A 67 4.54 2.59 -14.63
N PRO A 68 4.27 3.92 -14.60
CA PRO A 68 4.89 4.83 -15.54
C PRO A 68 6.38 5.02 -15.39
N LEU A 69 6.93 4.67 -14.21
CA LEU A 69 8.32 4.97 -13.86
C LEU A 69 9.27 3.78 -14.05
N MET A 70 8.74 2.59 -14.35
CA MET A 70 9.59 1.38 -14.40
C MET A 70 9.16 0.41 -15.49
N HIS A 71 10.11 0.07 -16.36
CA HIS A 71 9.86 -0.92 -17.40
C HIS A 71 9.79 -2.35 -16.81
N PRO A 72 8.80 -3.19 -17.22
CA PRO A 72 8.62 -4.54 -16.67
C PRO A 72 9.86 -5.45 -16.78
N THR A 73 10.66 -5.29 -17.84
CA THR A 73 11.90 -6.07 -18.01
C THR A 73 12.91 -5.77 -16.90
N PHE A 74 13.15 -4.48 -16.59
CA PHE A 74 14.01 -4.11 -15.47
C PHE A 74 13.48 -4.65 -14.15
N LEU A 75 12.19 -4.40 -13.88
CA LEU A 75 11.57 -4.85 -12.65
C LEU A 75 11.61 -6.38 -12.48
N SER A 76 11.45 -7.14 -13.55
CA SER A 76 11.49 -8.60 -13.46
C SER A 76 12.82 -9.11 -12.90
N ARG A 77 13.94 -8.47 -13.25
CA ARG A 77 15.27 -8.79 -12.72
C ARG A 77 15.39 -8.41 -11.24
N SER A 78 14.96 -7.21 -10.89
CA SER A 78 15.00 -6.72 -9.51
C SER A 78 14.16 -7.61 -8.59
N LEU A 79 12.90 -7.91 -8.96
CA LEU A 79 12.02 -8.79 -8.18
C LEU A 79 12.59 -10.20 -8.03
N SER A 80 13.15 -10.76 -9.10
CA SER A 80 13.76 -12.10 -9.01
C SER A 80 14.97 -12.11 -8.07
N THR A 81 15.79 -11.08 -8.10
CA THR A 81 16.94 -10.93 -7.18
C THR A 81 16.47 -10.83 -5.74
N ILE A 82 15.51 -9.93 -5.45
CA ILE A 82 14.97 -9.73 -4.11
C ILE A 82 14.27 -11.01 -3.61
N ASP A 83 13.61 -11.73 -4.52
CA ASP A 83 12.93 -12.97 -4.17
C ASP A 83 13.90 -14.09 -3.77
N GLN A 84 15.06 -14.18 -4.42
CA GLN A 84 16.13 -15.09 -4.02
C GLN A 84 16.71 -14.70 -2.65
N VAL A 85 17.00 -13.40 -2.43
CA VAL A 85 17.51 -12.88 -1.15
C VAL A 85 16.52 -13.13 -0.02
N SER A 86 15.24 -12.89 -0.26
CA SER A 86 14.18 -13.06 0.73
C SER A 86 13.65 -14.49 0.84
N LYS A 87 14.18 -15.44 0.06
CA LYS A 87 13.72 -16.84 0.02
C LYS A 87 12.20 -16.96 -0.23
N GLY A 88 11.71 -16.22 -1.24
CA GLY A 88 10.32 -16.30 -1.70
C GLY A 88 9.32 -15.45 -0.92
N ARG A 89 9.74 -14.37 -0.27
CA ARG A 89 8.86 -13.51 0.53
C ARG A 89 8.55 -12.15 -0.09
N ILE A 90 9.13 -11.82 -1.26
CA ILE A 90 8.77 -10.60 -1.97
C ILE A 90 7.44 -10.73 -2.69
N ASN A 91 6.67 -9.69 -2.70
CA ASN A 91 5.42 -9.54 -3.45
C ASN A 91 5.36 -8.12 -4.05
N LEU A 92 4.35 -7.82 -4.83
CA LEU A 92 4.30 -6.58 -5.60
C LEU A 92 3.01 -5.80 -5.34
N ASN A 93 3.14 -4.52 -4.98
CA ASN A 93 2.05 -3.56 -5.01
C ASN A 93 2.16 -2.70 -6.27
N VAL A 94 1.21 -2.85 -7.18
CA VAL A 94 1.17 -2.13 -8.45
C VAL A 94 0.33 -0.87 -8.33
N VAL A 95 0.93 0.27 -8.62
CA VAL A 95 0.28 1.58 -8.67
C VAL A 95 0.32 2.11 -10.10
N CYS A 96 -0.86 2.30 -10.72
CA CYS A 96 -0.96 2.78 -12.10
C CYS A 96 -0.63 4.28 -12.26
N GLY A 97 -0.30 4.96 -11.16
CA GLY A 97 0.06 6.37 -11.17
C GLY A 97 -1.07 7.31 -10.77
N TRP A 98 -0.75 8.33 -9.98
CA TRP A 98 -1.71 9.32 -9.51
C TRP A 98 -1.09 10.70 -9.23
N ASN A 99 0.24 10.78 -9.00
CA ASN A 99 0.94 12.03 -8.73
C ASN A 99 1.72 12.49 -9.96
N GLU A 100 1.13 13.40 -10.72
CA GLU A 100 1.69 13.94 -11.94
C GLU A 100 3.06 14.61 -11.72
N LYS A 101 3.22 15.32 -10.58
CA LYS A 101 4.49 15.97 -10.25
C LYS A 101 5.66 14.99 -10.12
N GLU A 102 5.42 13.79 -9.60
CA GLU A 102 6.46 12.76 -9.55
C GLU A 102 6.83 12.25 -10.93
N PHE A 103 5.86 12.14 -11.84
CA PHE A 103 6.13 11.70 -13.22
C PHE A 103 6.93 12.74 -14.01
N GLN A 104 6.67 14.04 -13.76
CA GLN A 104 7.44 15.14 -14.36
C GLN A 104 8.93 15.07 -13.99
N MET A 105 9.30 14.59 -12.79
CA MET A 105 10.70 14.36 -12.40
C MET A 105 11.43 13.37 -13.34
N PHE A 106 10.68 12.49 -14.00
CA PHE A 106 11.19 11.50 -14.95
C PHE A 106 10.93 11.89 -16.41
N GLY A 107 10.66 13.16 -16.67
CA GLY A 107 10.35 13.66 -18.03
C GLY A 107 9.01 13.13 -18.59
N LYS A 108 8.14 12.58 -17.77
CA LYS A 108 6.83 12.04 -18.16
C LYS A 108 5.76 13.13 -18.08
N ASN A 109 5.64 13.94 -19.12
CA ASN A 109 4.61 14.96 -19.24
C ASN A 109 3.33 14.38 -19.85
N ASN A 110 2.16 14.99 -19.53
CA ASN A 110 0.85 14.62 -20.09
C ASN A 110 0.45 13.15 -19.86
N HIS A 111 0.89 12.57 -18.75
CA HIS A 111 0.50 11.19 -18.39
C HIS A 111 -1.00 11.05 -18.13
N ASP A 112 -1.70 12.14 -17.85
CA ASP A 112 -3.16 12.21 -17.70
C ASP A 112 -3.92 11.86 -19.00
N LYS A 113 -3.30 12.04 -20.18
CA LYS A 113 -3.86 11.65 -21.48
C LYS A 113 -3.75 10.15 -21.76
N ILE A 114 -2.96 9.41 -20.99
CA ILE A 114 -2.81 7.98 -21.11
C ILE A 114 -3.87 7.28 -20.25
N ASP A 115 -4.53 6.27 -20.81
CA ASP A 115 -5.37 5.37 -20.01
C ASP A 115 -4.46 4.50 -19.12
N ARG A 116 -4.13 5.04 -17.95
CA ARG A 116 -3.22 4.43 -16.98
C ARG A 116 -3.58 3.01 -16.56
N TYR A 117 -4.85 2.64 -16.63
CA TYR A 117 -5.27 1.29 -16.27
C TYR A 117 -5.10 0.31 -17.43
N LYS A 118 -5.22 0.77 -18.68
CA LYS A 118 -4.85 -0.04 -19.86
C LYS A 118 -3.33 -0.23 -19.94
N GLU A 119 -2.58 0.86 -19.72
CA GLU A 119 -1.13 0.79 -19.60
C GLU A 119 -0.71 -0.18 -18.49
N GLY A 120 -1.28 -0.04 -17.29
CA GLY A 120 -1.03 -0.95 -16.16
C GLY A 120 -1.34 -2.41 -16.46
N GLY A 121 -2.42 -2.68 -17.17
CA GLY A 121 -2.79 -4.04 -17.58
C GLY A 121 -1.79 -4.67 -18.54
N GLU A 122 -1.32 -3.91 -19.52
CA GLU A 122 -0.27 -4.34 -20.45
C GLU A 122 1.06 -4.57 -19.72
N TRP A 123 1.40 -3.65 -18.81
CA TRP A 123 2.59 -3.73 -17.95
C TRP A 123 2.60 -5.01 -17.09
N VAL A 124 1.50 -5.31 -16.38
CA VAL A 124 1.38 -6.53 -15.56
C VAL A 124 1.47 -7.79 -16.42
N ASN A 125 0.86 -7.79 -17.60
CA ASN A 125 0.92 -8.93 -18.52
C ASN A 125 2.34 -9.19 -18.99
N LEU A 126 3.08 -8.14 -19.40
CA LEU A 126 4.47 -8.27 -19.81
C LEU A 126 5.35 -8.75 -18.65
N LEU A 127 5.20 -8.17 -17.46
CA LEU A 127 5.93 -8.60 -16.26
C LEU A 127 5.72 -10.09 -15.97
N LYS A 128 4.46 -10.54 -15.93
CA LYS A 128 4.12 -11.95 -15.70
C LYS A 128 4.71 -12.88 -16.76
N LYS A 129 4.66 -12.48 -18.03
CA LYS A 129 5.27 -13.25 -19.12
C LYS A 129 6.78 -13.42 -18.92
N ILE A 130 7.52 -12.36 -18.57
CA ILE A 130 8.97 -12.45 -18.35
C ILE A 130 9.31 -13.28 -17.12
N LEU A 131 8.60 -13.08 -16.02
CA LEU A 131 8.85 -13.78 -14.75
C LEU A 131 8.60 -15.29 -14.85
N TYR A 132 7.52 -15.70 -15.53
CA TYR A 132 7.05 -17.08 -15.48
C TYR A 132 7.40 -17.91 -16.71
N SER A 133 7.81 -17.29 -17.82
CA SER A 133 8.23 -18.03 -19.01
C SER A 133 9.61 -18.67 -18.82
N ARG A 134 9.76 -19.90 -19.28
CA ARG A 134 11.08 -20.56 -19.41
C ARG A 134 11.86 -20.09 -20.63
N LYS A 135 11.15 -19.63 -21.68
CA LYS A 135 11.74 -19.12 -22.91
C LYS A 135 11.77 -17.58 -22.91
N PRO A 136 12.72 -16.93 -23.61
CA PRO A 136 12.71 -15.49 -23.81
C PRO A 136 11.37 -15.01 -24.39
N THR A 137 10.88 -13.88 -23.89
CA THR A 137 9.57 -13.29 -24.24
C THR A 137 9.78 -12.15 -25.23
N THR A 138 9.15 -12.24 -26.40
CA THR A 138 8.94 -11.09 -27.28
C THR A 138 7.52 -10.57 -27.08
N PHE A 139 7.37 -9.28 -26.89
CA PHE A 139 6.10 -8.61 -26.60
C PHE A 139 6.01 -7.32 -27.40
N LYS A 140 4.91 -7.15 -28.14
CA LYS A 140 4.62 -5.93 -28.90
C LYS A 140 3.25 -5.43 -28.49
N GLY A 141 3.24 -4.48 -27.54
CA GLY A 141 2.00 -3.84 -27.06
C GLY A 141 1.90 -2.39 -27.54
N LYS A 142 0.84 -1.73 -27.09
CA LYS A 142 0.63 -0.29 -27.35
C LYS A 142 1.59 0.56 -26.49
N TYR A 143 1.78 0.19 -25.24
CA TYR A 143 2.54 0.96 -24.25
C TYR A 143 3.95 0.41 -24.03
N PHE A 144 4.11 -0.90 -24.12
CA PHE A 144 5.39 -1.56 -23.87
C PHE A 144 5.80 -2.49 -24.99
N ARG A 145 7.11 -2.58 -25.21
CA ARG A 145 7.72 -3.51 -26.16
C ARG A 145 8.89 -4.20 -25.50
N ALA A 146 9.11 -5.46 -25.84
CA ALA A 146 10.27 -6.23 -25.39
C ALA A 146 10.63 -7.26 -26.45
N ILE A 147 11.93 -7.44 -26.72
CA ILE A 147 12.44 -8.42 -27.67
C ILE A 147 13.29 -9.42 -26.90
N LYS A 148 12.94 -10.72 -26.96
CA LYS A 148 13.66 -11.79 -26.27
C LYS A 148 13.98 -11.52 -24.81
N ALA A 149 13.09 -10.76 -24.10
CA ALA A 149 13.28 -10.43 -22.71
C ALA A 149 13.19 -11.67 -21.81
N SER A 150 14.09 -11.79 -20.87
CA SER A 150 14.11 -12.86 -19.89
C SER A 150 14.69 -12.37 -18.57
N THR A 151 14.48 -13.12 -17.50
CA THR A 151 15.12 -12.89 -16.22
C THR A 151 15.76 -14.17 -15.70
N ASN A 152 16.96 -14.02 -15.20
CA ASN A 152 17.72 -15.06 -14.51
C ASN A 152 18.57 -14.39 -13.41
N PRO A 153 18.46 -14.79 -12.10
CA PRO A 153 17.71 -15.97 -11.65
C PRO A 153 16.21 -15.83 -11.89
N LYS A 154 15.51 -16.96 -11.82
CA LYS A 154 14.04 -17.00 -11.72
C LYS A 154 13.61 -16.70 -10.28
N LEU A 155 12.32 -16.54 -10.06
CA LEU A 155 11.78 -16.43 -8.72
C LEU A 155 12.14 -17.67 -7.89
N TYR A 156 12.31 -17.49 -6.60
CA TYR A 156 12.69 -18.56 -5.67
C TYR A 156 11.74 -19.75 -5.78
N LYS A 157 12.29 -20.93 -6.02
CA LYS A 157 11.53 -22.17 -6.27
C LYS A 157 10.43 -22.05 -7.34
N ASN A 158 10.63 -21.17 -8.35
CA ASN A 158 9.71 -20.91 -9.45
C ASN A 158 8.27 -20.54 -9.00
N ARG A 159 8.13 -19.96 -7.81
CA ARG A 159 6.84 -19.52 -7.30
C ARG A 159 6.20 -18.41 -8.14
N LYS A 160 4.94 -18.10 -7.86
CA LYS A 160 4.26 -16.91 -8.40
C LYS A 160 4.25 -15.81 -7.34
N LEU A 161 4.45 -14.55 -7.78
CA LEU A 161 4.27 -13.37 -6.92
C LEU A 161 2.79 -13.20 -6.59
N ASN A 162 2.51 -12.74 -5.38
CA ASN A 162 1.21 -12.17 -5.06
C ASN A 162 1.23 -10.69 -5.48
N ILE A 163 0.31 -10.31 -6.35
CA ILE A 163 0.21 -8.93 -6.86
C ILE A 163 -1.01 -8.28 -6.23
N ILE A 164 -0.79 -7.16 -5.54
CA ILE A 164 -1.83 -6.35 -4.95
C ILE A 164 -1.88 -4.97 -5.63
N SER A 165 -3.02 -4.31 -5.58
CA SER A 165 -3.13 -2.89 -5.94
C SER A 165 -3.86 -2.12 -4.85
N ALA A 166 -3.35 -0.96 -4.49
CA ALA A 166 -4.07 0.00 -3.67
C ALA A 166 -4.95 0.86 -4.59
N ALA A 167 -6.25 0.55 -4.65
CA ALA A 167 -7.15 1.21 -5.60
C ALA A 167 -8.50 1.58 -4.95
N PHE A 168 -8.85 2.85 -5.09
CA PHE A 168 -10.03 3.43 -4.46
C PHE A 168 -11.11 3.84 -5.46
N SER A 169 -10.75 4.09 -6.73
CA SER A 169 -11.68 4.42 -7.81
C SER A 169 -12.31 3.17 -8.45
N LYS A 170 -13.47 3.34 -9.11
CA LYS A 170 -14.13 2.26 -9.87
C LYS A 170 -13.17 1.59 -10.86
N ASN A 171 -12.49 2.38 -11.69
CA ASN A 171 -11.56 1.86 -12.70
C ASN A 171 -10.33 1.16 -12.06
N GLY A 172 -9.84 1.67 -10.93
CA GLY A 172 -8.75 1.03 -10.20
C GLY A 172 -9.15 -0.31 -9.60
N ARG A 173 -10.37 -0.44 -9.08
CA ARG A 173 -10.91 -1.72 -8.58
C ARG A 173 -11.08 -2.73 -9.70
N GLU A 174 -11.57 -2.29 -10.87
CA GLU A 174 -11.67 -3.15 -12.06
C GLU A 174 -10.30 -3.63 -12.55
N PHE A 175 -9.30 -2.73 -12.56
CA PHE A 175 -7.90 -3.09 -12.84
C PHE A 175 -7.40 -4.16 -11.85
N ALA A 176 -7.58 -3.95 -10.54
CA ALA A 176 -7.16 -4.92 -9.53
C ALA A 176 -7.86 -6.27 -9.69
N LEU A 177 -9.17 -6.26 -9.91
CA LEU A 177 -9.95 -7.47 -10.18
C LEU A 177 -9.45 -8.24 -11.40
N LYS A 178 -9.04 -7.55 -12.46
CA LYS A 178 -8.60 -8.21 -13.70
C LYS A 178 -7.16 -8.72 -13.61
N TYR A 179 -6.25 -7.93 -13.07
CA TYR A 179 -4.80 -8.16 -13.19
C TYR A 179 -4.07 -8.56 -11.90
N CYS A 180 -4.66 -8.27 -10.72
CA CYS A 180 -4.05 -8.51 -9.41
C CYS A 180 -4.72 -9.68 -8.67
N ASP A 181 -4.08 -10.16 -7.62
CA ASP A 181 -4.58 -11.25 -6.75
C ASP A 181 -5.34 -10.69 -5.54
N SER A 182 -5.14 -9.42 -5.25
CA SER A 182 -5.73 -8.76 -4.10
C SER A 182 -5.81 -7.23 -4.26
N LEU A 183 -6.56 -6.60 -3.36
CA LEU A 183 -6.77 -5.15 -3.32
C LEU A 183 -6.67 -4.64 -1.90
N ILE A 184 -6.02 -3.48 -1.71
CA ILE A 184 -6.21 -2.66 -0.51
C ILE A 184 -7.26 -1.59 -0.82
N THR A 185 -8.27 -1.47 0.04
CA THR A 185 -9.35 -0.48 -0.10
C THR A 185 -9.48 0.42 1.12
N MET A 186 -9.91 1.65 0.88
CA MET A 186 -10.40 2.54 1.93
C MET A 186 -11.90 2.31 2.16
N PHE A 187 -12.34 2.55 3.38
CA PHE A 187 -13.74 2.42 3.77
C PHE A 187 -14.09 3.45 4.85
N SER A 188 -15.33 3.92 4.83
CA SER A 188 -15.82 4.93 5.77
C SER A 188 -16.34 4.33 7.10
N ASN A 189 -16.90 3.11 7.02
CA ASN A 189 -17.46 2.38 8.15
C ASN A 189 -17.49 0.87 7.87
N ILE A 190 -17.84 0.08 8.87
CA ILE A 190 -17.87 -1.39 8.82
C ILE A 190 -18.81 -1.92 7.74
N ASN A 191 -20.01 -1.31 7.58
CA ASN A 191 -20.98 -1.72 6.57
C ASN A 191 -20.46 -1.46 5.15
N SER A 192 -19.80 -0.33 4.93
CA SER A 192 -19.14 -0.02 3.67
C SER A 192 -18.07 -1.07 3.32
N LEU A 193 -17.25 -1.49 4.29
CA LEU A 193 -16.25 -2.54 4.07
C LEU A 193 -16.90 -3.88 3.75
N LYS A 194 -17.94 -4.28 4.50
CA LYS A 194 -18.71 -5.52 4.25
C LYS A 194 -19.25 -5.58 2.83
N ASN A 195 -19.90 -4.49 2.38
CA ASN A 195 -20.44 -4.40 1.03
C ASN A 195 -19.33 -4.45 -0.03
N GLN A 196 -18.21 -3.76 0.18
CA GLN A 196 -17.08 -3.80 -0.73
C GLN A 196 -16.48 -5.22 -0.83
N CYS A 197 -16.32 -5.92 0.30
CA CYS A 197 -15.82 -7.30 0.30
C CYS A 197 -16.74 -8.24 -0.48
N ALA A 198 -18.05 -8.16 -0.24
CA ALA A 198 -19.05 -8.98 -0.93
C ALA A 198 -19.02 -8.75 -2.45
N VAL A 199 -19.08 -7.48 -2.88
CA VAL A 199 -19.07 -7.11 -4.32
C VAL A 199 -17.77 -7.50 -5.00
N LEU A 200 -16.62 -7.18 -4.41
CA LEU A 200 -15.32 -7.48 -5.02
C LEU A 200 -15.07 -8.99 -5.14
N LYS A 201 -15.37 -9.76 -4.11
CA LYS A 201 -15.16 -11.22 -4.13
C LYS A 201 -16.14 -11.94 -5.06
N SER A 202 -17.42 -11.51 -5.11
CA SER A 202 -18.40 -12.07 -6.06
C SER A 202 -18.02 -11.73 -7.50
N THR A 203 -17.62 -10.49 -7.79
CA THR A 203 -17.16 -10.09 -9.13
C THR A 203 -15.92 -10.87 -9.56
N ALA A 204 -14.95 -11.06 -8.67
CA ALA A 204 -13.75 -11.87 -8.95
C ALA A 204 -14.12 -13.31 -9.31
N ARG A 205 -15.03 -13.91 -8.56
CA ARG A 205 -15.52 -15.29 -8.81
C ARG A 205 -16.29 -15.38 -10.10
N ASN A 206 -17.30 -14.53 -10.28
CA ASN A 206 -18.26 -14.66 -11.38
C ASN A 206 -17.69 -14.22 -12.73
N LYS A 207 -17.01 -13.05 -12.76
CA LYS A 207 -16.48 -12.44 -13.99
C LYS A 207 -15.06 -12.93 -14.33
N TYR A 208 -14.17 -13.06 -13.32
CA TYR A 208 -12.76 -13.36 -13.55
C TYR A 208 -12.34 -14.80 -13.17
N LYS A 209 -13.28 -15.62 -12.69
CA LYS A 209 -13.07 -17.04 -12.32
C LYS A 209 -11.87 -17.27 -11.41
N LYS A 210 -11.67 -16.39 -10.42
CA LYS A 210 -10.54 -16.45 -9.49
C LYS A 210 -10.91 -16.15 -8.05
N LYS A 211 -10.10 -16.64 -7.11
CA LYS A 211 -10.10 -16.18 -5.71
C LYS A 211 -9.48 -14.78 -5.66
N PHE A 212 -10.00 -13.92 -4.80
CA PHE A 212 -9.53 -12.55 -4.65
C PHE A 212 -9.55 -12.12 -3.18
N LYS A 213 -8.45 -11.55 -2.70
CA LYS A 213 -8.36 -11.06 -1.31
C LYS A 213 -8.60 -9.56 -1.26
N VAL A 214 -9.30 -9.13 -0.21
CA VAL A 214 -9.59 -7.72 0.06
C VAL A 214 -9.00 -7.35 1.42
N TYR A 215 -8.16 -6.32 1.44
CA TYR A 215 -7.57 -5.77 2.65
C TYR A 215 -8.14 -4.37 2.91
N GLY A 216 -8.49 -4.10 4.18
CA GLY A 216 -8.87 -2.75 4.61
C GLY A 216 -7.64 -1.93 4.99
N LEU A 217 -7.71 -0.61 4.83
CA LEU A 217 -6.68 0.31 5.31
C LEU A 217 -7.17 1.00 6.59
N ALA A 218 -6.41 0.89 7.68
CA ALA A 218 -6.75 1.50 8.96
C ALA A 218 -5.56 2.21 9.61
N HIS A 219 -5.86 3.25 10.40
CA HIS A 219 -4.90 3.92 11.27
C HIS A 219 -5.21 3.58 12.72
N ILE A 220 -4.22 3.12 13.47
CA ILE A 220 -4.41 2.68 14.85
C ILE A 220 -3.82 3.69 15.83
N VAL A 221 -4.63 4.06 16.83
CA VAL A 221 -4.17 4.73 18.03
C VAL A 221 -4.60 3.86 19.22
N CYS A 222 -3.64 3.14 19.80
CA CYS A 222 -3.87 2.22 20.91
C CYS A 222 -3.11 2.70 22.15
N MET A 223 -3.83 3.11 23.21
CA MET A 223 -3.23 3.57 24.46
C MET A 223 -3.81 2.82 25.67
N LYS A 224 -3.34 3.10 26.89
CA LYS A 224 -3.80 2.39 28.10
C LYS A 224 -5.31 2.50 28.32
N THR A 225 -5.92 3.66 28.02
CA THR A 225 -7.37 3.92 28.16
C THR A 225 -7.94 4.53 26.87
N ASP A 226 -9.25 4.40 26.69
CA ASP A 226 -9.96 5.02 25.54
C ASP A 226 -9.79 6.54 25.56
N LYS A 227 -9.95 7.18 26.72
CA LYS A 227 -9.78 8.65 26.90
C LYS A 227 -8.40 9.13 26.48
N GLN A 228 -7.34 8.39 26.82
CA GLN A 228 -5.98 8.72 26.39
C GLN A 228 -5.81 8.62 24.88
N ALA A 229 -6.33 7.57 24.27
CA ALA A 229 -6.25 7.35 22.83
C ALA A 229 -7.03 8.42 22.05
N GLU A 230 -8.22 8.78 22.50
CA GLU A 230 -9.04 9.85 21.92
C GLU A 230 -8.34 11.21 22.04
N LYS A 231 -7.84 11.57 23.21
CA LYS A 231 -7.11 12.82 23.42
C LYS A 231 -5.88 12.90 22.52
N PHE A 232 -5.12 11.81 22.38
CA PHE A 232 -3.94 11.77 21.50
C PHE A 232 -4.35 11.93 20.03
N TYR A 233 -5.38 11.22 19.57
CA TYR A 233 -5.89 11.33 18.21
C TYR A 233 -6.40 12.74 17.90
N GLU A 234 -7.17 13.34 18.82
CA GLU A 234 -7.67 14.71 18.67
C GLU A 234 -6.54 15.75 18.62
N ASN A 235 -5.47 15.53 19.34
CA ASN A 235 -4.34 16.47 19.35
C ASN A 235 -3.78 16.68 17.94
N PHE A 236 -3.35 15.60 17.26
CA PHE A 236 -2.74 15.73 15.92
C PHE A 236 -3.74 15.84 14.77
N THR A 237 -5.03 15.59 15.01
CA THR A 237 -6.03 15.67 13.93
C THR A 237 -6.94 16.88 13.99
N LYS A 238 -7.13 17.46 15.18
CA LYS A 238 -8.01 18.63 15.38
C LYS A 238 -7.25 19.86 15.88
N LYS A 239 -6.36 19.70 16.86
CA LYS A 239 -5.70 20.85 17.49
C LYS A 239 -4.48 21.32 16.68
N GLU A 240 -3.67 20.38 16.23
CA GLU A 240 -2.39 20.63 15.56
C GLU A 240 -2.27 19.87 14.20
N PRO A 241 -3.31 19.90 13.33
CA PRO A 241 -3.22 19.28 12.03
C PRO A 241 -2.28 20.08 11.11
N ASP A 242 -1.46 19.39 10.34
CA ASP A 242 -0.68 20.02 9.28
C ASP A 242 -1.56 20.36 8.07
N ILE A 243 -2.26 21.48 8.18
CA ILE A 243 -3.23 21.94 7.17
C ILE A 243 -2.58 22.13 5.80
N LEU A 244 -1.32 22.58 5.75
CA LEU A 244 -0.63 22.80 4.48
C LEU A 244 -0.34 21.48 3.77
N ALA A 245 0.15 20.47 4.50
CA ALA A 245 0.37 19.14 3.95
C ALA A 245 -0.94 18.51 3.45
N ILE A 246 -2.03 18.65 4.20
CA ILE A 246 -3.37 18.15 3.83
C ILE A 246 -3.85 18.84 2.55
N LYS A 247 -3.79 20.16 2.47
CA LYS A 247 -4.19 20.93 1.28
C LYS A 247 -3.36 20.53 0.05
N ASN A 248 -2.06 20.37 0.20
CA ASN A 248 -1.18 19.95 -0.89
C ASN A 248 -1.52 18.54 -1.38
N PHE A 249 -1.75 17.59 -0.45
CA PHE A 249 -2.16 16.24 -0.80
C PHE A 249 -3.49 16.21 -1.57
N ILE A 250 -4.49 16.95 -1.10
CA ILE A 250 -5.80 17.05 -1.78
C ILE A 250 -5.66 17.72 -3.15
N LYS A 251 -4.84 18.76 -3.27
CA LYS A 251 -4.53 19.41 -4.56
C LYS A 251 -3.98 18.41 -5.57
N ILE A 252 -3.09 17.52 -5.15
CA ILE A 252 -2.54 16.47 -6.01
C ILE A 252 -3.63 15.46 -6.40
N LEU A 253 -4.43 14.98 -5.44
CA LEU A 253 -5.52 14.03 -5.70
C LEU A 253 -6.59 14.59 -6.63
N SER A 254 -6.95 15.85 -6.46
CA SER A 254 -7.97 16.56 -7.27
C SER A 254 -7.45 17.02 -8.62
N ARG A 255 -6.17 16.79 -8.92
CA ARG A 255 -5.49 17.30 -10.11
C ARG A 255 -5.67 18.81 -10.30
N GLY A 256 -5.62 19.55 -9.19
CA GLY A 256 -5.73 21.01 -9.17
C GLY A 256 -7.14 21.56 -9.36
N LYS A 257 -8.18 20.74 -9.34
CA LYS A 257 -9.57 21.23 -9.37
C LYS A 257 -9.86 22.09 -8.14
N LYS A 258 -9.99 23.39 -8.34
CA LYS A 258 -10.06 24.42 -7.26
C LYS A 258 -11.22 24.20 -6.28
N ASN A 259 -12.39 23.79 -6.74
CA ASN A 259 -13.61 23.68 -5.92
C ASN A 259 -13.52 22.63 -4.78
N ILE A 260 -12.59 21.67 -4.84
CA ILE A 260 -12.43 20.63 -3.80
C ILE A 260 -11.60 21.17 -2.61
N ILE A 261 -10.74 22.15 -2.83
CA ILE A 261 -9.76 22.64 -1.83
C ILE A 261 -10.42 23.69 -0.91
N PHE A 262 -11.37 24.47 -1.42
CA PHE A 262 -11.96 25.59 -0.69
C PHE A 262 -13.07 25.18 0.30
N ASN A 263 -13.65 23.98 0.14
CA ASN A 263 -14.81 23.51 0.92
C ASN A 263 -14.48 22.33 1.86
N LEU A 264 -13.24 22.22 2.35
CA LEU A 264 -12.87 21.19 3.30
C LEU A 264 -13.54 21.43 4.66
N GLN A 265 -14.48 20.56 5.00
CA GLN A 265 -15.08 20.53 6.33
C GLN A 265 -14.06 19.99 7.34
N ASN A 266 -14.19 20.40 8.60
CA ASN A 266 -13.32 19.97 9.70
C ASN A 266 -13.23 18.43 9.82
N GLU A 267 -14.30 17.71 9.57
CA GLU A 267 -14.30 16.24 9.57
C GLU A 267 -13.39 15.64 8.46
N GLN A 268 -13.35 16.25 7.29
CA GLN A 268 -12.49 15.80 6.20
C GLN A 268 -11.02 16.07 6.51
N ILE A 269 -10.72 17.22 7.10
CA ILE A 269 -9.37 17.57 7.57
C ILE A 269 -8.92 16.54 8.61
N GLN A 270 -9.77 16.22 9.58
CA GLN A 270 -9.48 15.25 10.62
C GLN A 270 -9.20 13.85 10.05
N LYS A 271 -10.01 13.38 9.10
CA LYS A 271 -9.80 12.10 8.43
C LYS A 271 -8.47 12.06 7.65
N MET A 272 -8.10 13.17 7.02
CA MET A 272 -6.83 13.25 6.28
C MET A 272 -5.63 13.29 7.22
N ALA A 273 -5.67 14.09 8.27
CA ALA A 273 -4.65 14.15 9.31
C ALA A 273 -4.48 12.79 10.01
N GLY A 274 -5.57 12.08 10.24
CA GLY A 274 -5.61 10.78 10.92
C GLY A 274 -5.16 9.58 10.08
N GLY A 275 -4.29 9.78 9.06
CA GLY A 275 -3.73 8.69 8.25
C GLY A 275 -4.24 8.64 6.81
N ILE A 276 -4.33 9.80 6.16
CA ILE A 276 -4.64 9.94 4.72
C ILE A 276 -5.99 9.27 4.36
N GLY A 277 -7.00 9.46 5.20
CA GLY A 277 -8.35 8.89 4.99
C GLY A 277 -8.48 7.41 5.34
N SER A 278 -7.50 6.81 6.02
CA SER A 278 -7.60 5.47 6.59
C SER A 278 -8.69 5.40 7.66
N TYR A 279 -9.30 4.23 7.84
CA TYR A 279 -10.31 4.03 8.89
C TYR A 279 -9.66 4.12 10.28
N PRO A 280 -10.11 5.03 11.17
CA PRO A 280 -9.51 5.20 12.49
C PRO A 280 -9.96 4.10 13.45
N ILE A 281 -9.00 3.41 14.07
CA ILE A 281 -9.21 2.44 15.14
C ILE A 281 -8.56 2.99 16.40
N ILE A 282 -9.34 3.67 17.22
CA ILE A 282 -8.87 4.44 18.37
C ILE A 282 -9.43 3.80 19.64
N GLY A 283 -8.60 3.64 20.68
CA GLY A 283 -9.04 3.19 21.99
C GLY A 283 -7.99 2.43 22.78
N SER A 284 -8.44 1.88 23.91
CA SER A 284 -7.70 0.93 24.74
C SER A 284 -7.50 -0.40 24.01
N PRO A 285 -6.60 -1.29 24.48
CA PRO A 285 -6.44 -2.60 23.88
C PRO A 285 -7.74 -3.39 23.75
N LYS A 286 -8.64 -3.29 24.75
CA LYS A 286 -9.96 -3.94 24.72
C LYS A 286 -10.81 -3.42 23.57
N THR A 287 -10.90 -2.11 23.40
CA THR A 287 -11.64 -1.43 22.34
C THR A 287 -11.07 -1.74 20.96
N VAL A 288 -9.74 -1.67 20.80
CA VAL A 288 -9.06 -1.98 19.54
C VAL A 288 -9.28 -3.44 19.13
N ILE A 289 -9.16 -4.39 20.06
CA ILE A 289 -9.44 -5.81 19.81
C ILE A 289 -10.87 -6.01 19.34
N LYS A 290 -11.86 -5.37 20.03
CA LYS A 290 -13.27 -5.44 19.64
C LYS A 290 -13.49 -4.97 18.22
N LYS A 291 -12.96 -3.77 17.87
CA LYS A 291 -13.08 -3.18 16.52
C LYS A 291 -12.41 -4.06 15.44
N LEU A 292 -11.23 -4.63 15.71
CA LEU A 292 -10.56 -5.55 14.77
C LEU A 292 -11.36 -6.85 14.56
N LYS A 293 -11.98 -7.40 15.63
CA LYS A 293 -12.88 -8.56 15.52
C LYS A 293 -14.15 -8.23 14.72
N GLU A 294 -14.70 -7.04 14.86
CA GLU A 294 -15.83 -6.56 14.04
C GLU A 294 -15.44 -6.43 12.57
N LEU A 295 -14.28 -5.88 12.26
CA LEU A 295 -13.76 -5.85 10.88
C LEU A 295 -13.60 -7.26 10.30
N LYS A 296 -13.10 -8.23 11.06
CA LYS A 296 -13.00 -9.63 10.59
C LYS A 296 -14.33 -10.20 10.13
N LYS A 297 -15.44 -9.85 10.80
CA LYS A 297 -16.80 -10.31 10.42
C LYS A 297 -17.33 -9.72 9.11
N THR A 298 -16.67 -8.71 8.53
CA THR A 298 -17.04 -8.14 7.23
C THR A 298 -16.64 -9.02 6.04
N GLY A 299 -15.86 -10.06 6.28
CA GLY A 299 -15.28 -10.90 5.22
C GLY A 299 -13.99 -10.32 4.62
N VAL A 300 -13.40 -9.29 5.26
CA VAL A 300 -12.07 -8.80 4.88
C VAL A 300 -10.99 -9.86 5.19
N ASP A 301 -10.00 -10.00 4.32
CA ASP A 301 -8.94 -11.00 4.48
C ASP A 301 -7.82 -10.52 5.42
N GLY A 302 -7.79 -9.22 5.72
CA GLY A 302 -6.85 -8.61 6.65
C GLY A 302 -6.95 -7.09 6.63
N VAL A 303 -6.17 -6.45 7.49
CA VAL A 303 -6.11 -5.00 7.61
C VAL A 303 -4.66 -4.55 7.51
N ALA A 304 -4.38 -3.66 6.54
CA ALA A 304 -3.13 -2.92 6.50
C ALA A 304 -3.23 -1.77 7.50
N ILE A 305 -2.37 -1.77 8.51
CA ILE A 305 -2.41 -0.81 9.61
C ILE A 305 -1.26 0.18 9.55
N SER A 306 -1.52 1.41 9.95
CA SER A 306 -0.50 2.44 10.14
C SER A 306 -0.58 3.03 11.55
N PHE A 307 0.53 3.61 11.98
CA PHE A 307 0.69 4.33 13.24
C PHE A 307 1.30 5.70 12.96
N LEU A 308 1.12 6.64 13.87
CA LEU A 308 1.79 7.94 13.79
C LEU A 308 3.30 7.78 14.02
N ASN A 309 3.69 6.98 15.00
CA ASN A 309 5.08 6.63 15.30
C ASN A 309 5.22 5.13 15.59
N TYR A 310 5.67 4.37 14.59
CA TYR A 310 5.81 2.92 14.69
C TYR A 310 6.75 2.47 15.81
N LYS A 311 7.83 3.21 16.07
CA LYS A 311 8.80 2.85 17.11
C LYS A 311 8.17 2.86 18.51
N ASN A 312 7.32 3.84 18.78
CA ASN A 312 6.72 4.03 20.10
C ASN A 312 5.42 3.24 20.26
N GLU A 313 4.59 3.15 19.22
CA GLU A 313 3.23 2.61 19.31
C GLU A 313 3.15 1.11 19.02
N LEU A 314 3.95 0.62 18.09
CA LEU A 314 3.88 -0.77 17.64
C LEU A 314 4.24 -1.79 18.74
N PRO A 315 5.25 -1.58 19.61
CA PRO A 315 5.55 -2.52 20.70
C PRO A 315 4.37 -2.72 21.65
N PHE A 316 3.68 -1.65 22.02
CA PHE A 316 2.49 -1.70 22.86
C PHE A 316 1.34 -2.43 22.16
N PHE A 317 1.07 -2.09 20.90
CA PHE A 317 0.06 -2.76 20.08
C PHE A 317 0.34 -4.26 19.96
N ILE A 318 1.55 -4.65 19.65
CA ILE A 318 1.93 -6.07 19.53
C ILE A 318 1.69 -6.80 20.86
N SER A 319 2.16 -6.24 21.98
CA SER A 319 2.08 -6.90 23.28
C SER A 319 0.65 -7.00 23.82
N LYS A 320 -0.18 -5.98 23.61
CA LYS A 320 -1.51 -5.87 24.23
C LYS A 320 -2.66 -6.25 23.30
N VAL A 321 -2.46 -6.18 21.98
CA VAL A 321 -3.51 -6.43 20.98
C VAL A 321 -3.16 -7.61 20.09
N LEU A 322 -2.06 -7.56 19.33
CA LEU A 322 -1.76 -8.56 18.29
C LEU A 322 -1.70 -9.99 18.82
N LYS A 323 -1.05 -10.19 19.97
CA LYS A 323 -0.96 -11.51 20.63
C LYS A 323 -2.31 -12.06 21.10
N LYS A 324 -3.36 -11.22 21.20
CA LYS A 324 -4.71 -11.63 21.67
C LYS A 324 -5.72 -11.81 20.54
N ILE A 325 -5.37 -11.42 19.31
CA ILE A 325 -6.26 -11.57 18.15
C ILE A 325 -5.78 -12.65 17.17
N LYS A 326 -4.58 -13.15 17.36
CA LYS A 326 -4.05 -14.37 16.74
C LYS A 326 -4.47 -15.57 17.54
#